data_b1ce533a62e991c9ee23460f2b80622f
#
_entry.id   b1ce533a62e991c9ee23460f2b80622f
#
_cell.length_a   1.000
_cell.length_b   1.000
_cell.length_c   1.000
_cell.angle_alpha   90.00
_cell.angle_beta   90.00
_cell.angle_gamma   90.00
#
_symmetry.space_group_name_H-M   'P 1'
#
loop_
_entity.id
_entity.type
_entity.pdbx_description
1 polymer ?
#
loop_
_entity_poly.entity_id
_entity_poly.type
_entity_poly.pdbx_seq_one_letter_code
_entity_poly.pdbx_strand_id
1 'polypeptide(L)'
;GGRVAFADAGQTPNVHFVYFDTGAVPVVHGLSNLPAEPGSRQPSPHTGPASGYIAYCEGGRLECLTMPWAPGQATAFDPDGKQIRQFSGPGGDIRHQQNFLDAVRSRQASTLNASIRTAGDTVGWCHLANVTARAGQTFSRADAKKLGDPSGHWDAAIEQTAELLRTH
;
A
#
# COMPACT_ATOMS: atom_id res chain seq x y z
N GLY A 1 -14.08 2.66 -0.52
CA GLY A 1 -13.89 1.27 -0.15
C GLY A 1 -15.14 0.61 0.41
N GLY A 2 -15.09 -0.69 0.53
CA GLY A 2 -16.22 -1.47 1.05
C GLY A 2 -15.92 -2.95 1.10
N ARG A 3 -16.91 -3.72 1.57
CA ARG A 3 -16.88 -5.17 1.47
C ARG A 3 -17.75 -5.59 0.30
N VAL A 4 -17.14 -6.24 -0.68
CA VAL A 4 -17.77 -6.58 -1.96
C VAL A 4 -17.43 -8.02 -2.37
N ALA A 5 -18.28 -8.64 -3.13
CA ALA A 5 -18.14 -9.97 -3.73
C ALA A 5 -18.07 -11.16 -2.75
N PHE A 6 -18.01 -10.95 -1.44
CA PHE A 6 -17.95 -12.03 -0.45
C PHE A 6 -19.09 -11.92 0.57
N ALA A 7 -19.86 -12.99 0.70
CA ALA A 7 -20.87 -13.16 1.75
C ALA A 7 -20.30 -13.99 2.89
N ASP A 8 -19.52 -13.35 3.75
CA ASP A 8 -18.84 -13.98 4.89
C ASP A 8 -19.01 -13.13 6.17
N ALA A 9 -18.43 -13.56 7.28
CA ALA A 9 -18.47 -12.86 8.57
C ALA A 9 -17.51 -11.66 8.65
N GLY A 10 -16.77 -11.35 7.60
CA GLY A 10 -15.82 -10.24 7.58
C GLY A 10 -16.52 -8.88 7.66
N GLN A 11 -16.04 -8.01 8.53
CA GLN A 11 -16.60 -6.66 8.76
C GLN A 11 -15.71 -5.54 8.21
N THR A 12 -14.46 -5.85 7.87
CA THR A 12 -13.53 -4.86 7.31
C THR A 12 -13.67 -4.79 5.81
N PRO A 13 -13.41 -3.62 5.19
CA PRO A 13 -13.33 -3.51 3.75
C PRO A 13 -12.34 -4.52 3.17
N ASN A 14 -12.70 -5.13 2.06
CA ASN A 14 -11.81 -5.95 1.26
C ASN A 14 -11.36 -5.25 -0.04
N VAL A 15 -11.96 -4.11 -0.33
CA VAL A 15 -11.47 -3.11 -1.29
C VAL A 15 -11.44 -1.77 -0.57
N HIS A 16 -10.25 -1.22 -0.39
CA HIS A 16 -10.09 0.01 0.36
C HIS A 16 -8.92 0.83 -0.19
N PHE A 17 -9.23 2.02 -0.66
CA PHE A 17 -8.23 3.00 -1.06
C PHE A 17 -8.37 4.22 -0.16
N VAL A 18 -7.26 4.71 0.34
CA VAL A 18 -7.20 5.84 1.27
C VAL A 18 -6.14 6.82 0.79
N TYR A 19 -6.53 8.07 0.72
CA TYR A 19 -5.61 9.16 0.50
C TYR A 19 -5.27 9.81 1.85
N PHE A 20 -4.00 9.86 2.17
CA PHE A 20 -3.47 10.54 3.34
C PHE A 20 -2.79 11.83 2.89
N ASP A 21 -3.38 12.96 3.23
CA ASP A 21 -2.70 14.26 3.13
C ASP A 21 -1.80 14.43 4.35
N THR A 22 -0.52 14.34 4.13
CA THR A 22 0.49 14.49 5.21
C THR A 22 0.97 15.93 5.38
N GLY A 23 0.49 16.83 4.51
CA GLY A 23 1.00 18.20 4.40
C GLY A 23 2.40 18.29 3.74
N ALA A 24 2.99 17.16 3.35
CA ALA A 24 4.29 17.09 2.66
C ALA A 24 4.19 16.16 1.45
N VAL A 25 4.46 14.86 1.63
CA VAL A 25 4.35 13.86 0.57
C VAL A 25 3.04 13.11 0.75
N PRO A 26 2.07 13.22 -0.18
CA PRO A 26 0.82 12.49 -0.06
C PRO A 26 1.06 10.97 -0.19
N VAL A 27 0.25 10.19 0.51
CA VAL A 27 0.31 8.73 0.45
C VAL A 27 -1.04 8.18 0.00
N VAL A 28 -1.04 7.45 -1.09
CA VAL A 28 -2.18 6.65 -1.52
C VAL A 28 -1.95 5.21 -1.10
N HIS A 29 -2.78 4.72 -0.20
CA HIS A 29 -2.75 3.33 0.23
C HIS A 29 -3.90 2.58 -0.41
N GLY A 30 -3.61 1.47 -1.08
CA GLY A 30 -4.59 0.61 -1.71
C GLY A 30 -4.55 -0.81 -1.16
N LEU A 31 -5.72 -1.35 -0.91
CA LEU A 31 -5.94 -2.76 -0.58
C LEU A 31 -7.05 -3.29 -1.47
N SER A 32 -6.82 -4.42 -2.13
CA SER A 32 -7.88 -5.23 -2.71
C SER A 32 -7.50 -6.70 -2.62
N ASN A 33 -8.44 -7.54 -2.21
CA ASN A 33 -8.31 -8.99 -2.29
C ASN A 33 -9.27 -9.61 -3.31
N LEU A 34 -9.84 -8.78 -4.18
CA LEU A 34 -10.65 -9.29 -5.29
C LEU A 34 -9.77 -9.93 -6.36
N PRO A 35 -10.21 -11.02 -6.96
CA PRO A 35 -9.53 -11.57 -8.14
C PRO A 35 -9.66 -10.63 -9.34
N ALA A 36 -8.87 -10.85 -10.38
CA ALA A 36 -8.96 -10.10 -11.64
C ALA A 36 -10.33 -10.26 -12.30
N GLU A 37 -10.90 -11.46 -12.21
CA GLU A 37 -12.21 -11.83 -12.72
C GLU A 37 -12.92 -12.75 -11.71
N PRO A 38 -14.24 -12.76 -11.65
CA PRO A 38 -14.99 -13.67 -10.80
C PRO A 38 -14.57 -15.13 -11.01
N GLY A 39 -14.20 -15.82 -9.94
CA GLY A 39 -13.74 -17.21 -9.98
C GLY A 39 -12.25 -17.40 -10.35
N SER A 40 -11.53 -16.36 -10.73
CA SER A 40 -10.09 -16.41 -10.95
C SER A 40 -9.31 -16.52 -9.63
N ARG A 41 -8.12 -17.10 -9.69
CA ARG A 41 -7.14 -17.06 -8.60
C ARG A 41 -6.07 -15.98 -8.81
N GLN A 42 -6.10 -15.31 -9.96
CA GLN A 42 -5.19 -14.22 -10.23
C GLN A 42 -5.63 -12.98 -9.47
N PRO A 43 -4.71 -12.28 -8.80
CA PRO A 43 -5.06 -11.01 -8.15
C PRO A 43 -5.48 -9.98 -9.19
N SER A 44 -6.36 -9.09 -8.78
CA SER A 44 -6.73 -7.94 -9.60
C SER A 44 -5.50 -7.12 -9.98
N PRO A 45 -5.37 -6.71 -11.24
CA PRO A 45 -4.30 -5.80 -11.64
C PRO A 45 -4.50 -4.45 -10.96
N HIS A 46 -3.52 -4.04 -10.18
CA HIS A 46 -3.42 -2.71 -9.62
C HIS A 46 -2.31 -1.93 -10.31
N THR A 47 -2.38 -0.60 -10.27
CA THR A 47 -1.23 0.23 -10.59
C THR A 47 -0.15 -0.04 -9.56
N GLY A 48 0.87 -0.78 -9.97
CA GLY A 48 2.01 -1.07 -9.14
C GLY A 48 2.17 -2.53 -8.76
N PRO A 49 3.09 -2.84 -7.85
CA PRO A 49 3.36 -4.20 -7.43
C PRO A 49 2.16 -4.79 -6.67
N ALA A 50 1.91 -6.09 -6.84
CA ALA A 50 0.82 -6.80 -6.16
C ALA A 50 0.91 -6.70 -4.63
N SER A 51 2.10 -6.55 -4.08
CA SER A 51 2.37 -6.15 -2.71
C SER A 51 3.67 -5.37 -2.67
N GLY A 52 3.62 -4.14 -2.17
CA GLY A 52 4.78 -3.27 -2.15
C GLY A 52 4.36 -1.80 -2.17
N TYR A 53 5.28 -0.97 -2.62
CA TYR A 53 5.02 0.46 -2.75
C TYR A 53 5.78 1.05 -3.95
N ILE A 54 5.28 2.17 -4.44
CA ILE A 54 5.94 3.00 -5.43
C ILE A 54 6.24 4.36 -4.78
N ALA A 55 7.48 4.78 -4.86
CA ALA A 55 7.88 6.14 -4.52
C ALA A 55 8.09 6.93 -5.81
N TYR A 56 7.27 7.95 -6.03
CA TYR A 56 7.41 8.86 -7.15
C TYR A 56 8.33 10.02 -6.76
N CYS A 57 9.31 10.29 -7.61
CA CYS A 57 10.35 11.30 -7.42
C CYS A 57 10.43 12.18 -8.67
N GLU A 58 11.10 13.33 -8.58
CA GLU A 58 11.34 14.22 -9.75
C GLU A 58 12.08 13.51 -10.88
N GLY A 59 13.02 12.62 -10.57
CA GLY A 59 13.82 11.88 -11.54
C GLY A 59 13.23 10.55 -11.99
N GLY A 60 11.95 10.26 -11.68
CA GLY A 60 11.30 9.00 -12.03
C GLY A 60 10.61 8.33 -10.85
N ARG A 61 10.64 7.01 -10.78
CA ARG A 61 10.01 6.25 -9.70
C ARG A 61 10.83 5.06 -9.24
N LEU A 62 10.63 4.69 -7.99
CA LEU A 62 11.17 3.47 -7.40
C LEU A 62 10.01 2.53 -7.06
N GLU A 63 10.00 1.35 -7.65
CA GLU A 63 9.04 0.29 -7.35
C GLU A 63 9.68 -0.74 -6.43
N CYS A 64 9.08 -0.95 -5.27
CA CYS A 64 9.58 -1.87 -4.25
C CYS A 64 8.60 -3.01 -4.03
N LEU A 65 9.10 -4.25 -4.12
CA LEU A 65 8.34 -5.46 -3.87
C LEU A 65 8.50 -5.90 -2.41
N THR A 66 7.40 -6.27 -1.78
CA THR A 66 7.39 -6.79 -0.40
C THR A 66 6.91 -8.24 -0.32
N MET A 67 6.98 -8.96 -1.43
CA MET A 67 6.55 -10.37 -1.49
C MET A 67 7.57 -11.29 -0.81
N PRO A 68 7.13 -12.34 -0.11
CA PRO A 68 8.04 -13.28 0.56
C PRO A 68 9.05 -13.95 -0.38
N TRP A 69 8.66 -14.16 -1.65
CA TRP A 69 9.52 -14.77 -2.68
C TRP A 69 10.40 -13.78 -3.46
N ALA A 70 10.20 -12.49 -3.23
CA ALA A 70 11.00 -11.42 -3.85
C ALA A 70 11.42 -10.39 -2.79
N PRO A 71 12.04 -10.84 -1.68
CA PRO A 71 12.36 -9.96 -0.58
C PRO A 71 13.46 -8.97 -0.97
N GLY A 72 13.25 -7.70 -0.62
CA GLY A 72 14.26 -6.65 -0.82
C GLY A 72 14.55 -6.32 -2.28
N GLN A 73 13.61 -6.58 -3.19
CA GLN A 73 13.73 -6.15 -4.58
C GLN A 73 13.15 -4.75 -4.77
N ALA A 74 13.91 -3.91 -5.47
CA ALA A 74 13.44 -2.61 -5.92
C ALA A 74 13.99 -2.32 -7.32
N THR A 75 13.18 -1.63 -8.13
CA THR A 75 13.57 -1.25 -9.49
C THR A 75 13.33 0.25 -9.66
N ALA A 76 14.37 0.96 -10.09
CA ALA A 76 14.29 2.37 -10.44
C ALA A 76 14.01 2.53 -11.94
N PHE A 77 13.11 3.43 -12.24
CA PHE A 77 12.72 3.82 -13.59
C PHE A 77 12.89 5.33 -13.77
N ASP A 78 13.27 5.76 -14.96
CA ASP A 78 13.27 7.17 -15.33
C ASP A 78 11.84 7.70 -15.59
N PRO A 79 11.66 9.01 -15.90
CA PRO A 79 10.35 9.57 -16.20
C PRO A 79 9.66 8.94 -17.41
N ASP A 80 10.44 8.42 -18.37
CA ASP A 80 9.94 7.76 -19.58
C ASP A 80 9.57 6.29 -19.35
N GLY A 81 9.77 5.79 -18.13
CA GLY A 81 9.45 4.41 -17.74
C GLY A 81 10.53 3.40 -18.09
N LYS A 82 11.72 3.85 -18.53
CA LYS A 82 12.84 2.97 -18.79
C LYS A 82 13.53 2.57 -17.49
N GLN A 83 13.80 1.29 -17.33
CA GLN A 83 14.55 0.80 -16.17
C GLN A 83 15.97 1.37 -16.13
N ILE A 84 16.30 2.06 -15.04
CA ILE A 84 17.63 2.61 -14.77
C ILE A 84 18.48 1.59 -14.01
N ARG A 85 17.90 1.02 -12.94
CA ARG A 85 18.63 0.15 -12.04
C ARG A 85 17.69 -0.81 -11.29
N GLN A 86 18.19 -2.01 -11.07
CA GLN A 86 17.56 -3.00 -10.20
C GLN A 86 18.41 -3.18 -8.94
N PHE A 87 17.74 -3.22 -7.80
CA PHE A 87 18.33 -3.50 -6.51
C PHE A 87 17.81 -4.84 -6.02
N SER A 88 18.69 -5.62 -5.41
CA SER A 88 18.33 -6.84 -4.72
C SER A 88 19.02 -6.85 -3.36
N GLY A 89 18.32 -7.31 -2.36
CA GLY A 89 18.84 -7.43 -1.01
C GLY A 89 18.36 -8.74 -0.37
N PRO A 90 19.02 -9.19 0.69
CA PRO A 90 18.51 -10.30 1.46
C PRO A 90 17.21 -9.86 2.13
N GLY A 91 16.23 -10.72 2.09
CA GLY A 91 14.91 -10.47 2.66
C GLY A 91 14.92 -10.03 4.13
N GLY A 92 13.87 -9.30 4.51
CA GLY A 92 13.78 -8.62 5.78
C GLY A 92 13.47 -9.51 6.99
N ASP A 93 12.78 -10.63 6.80
CA ASP A 93 12.16 -11.35 7.91
C ASP A 93 13.16 -11.88 8.94
N ILE A 94 14.17 -12.64 8.52
CA ILE A 94 15.18 -13.19 9.43
C ILE A 94 16.01 -12.06 10.04
N ARG A 95 16.36 -11.05 9.27
CA ARG A 95 17.13 -9.88 9.77
C ARG A 95 16.34 -9.05 10.75
N HIS A 96 15.04 -8.90 10.54
CA HIS A 96 14.17 -8.19 11.46
C HIS A 96 14.10 -8.90 12.81
N GLN A 97 13.90 -10.22 12.80
CA GLN A 97 13.94 -11.05 14.01
C GLN A 97 15.29 -11.01 14.70
N GLN A 98 16.39 -11.12 13.93
CA GLN A 98 17.74 -11.05 14.47
C GLN A 98 18.02 -9.70 15.13
N ASN A 99 17.63 -8.60 14.48
CA ASN A 99 17.78 -7.25 15.03
C ASN A 99 17.03 -7.09 16.36
N PHE A 100 15.83 -7.66 16.49
CA PHE A 100 15.12 -7.68 17.76
C PHE A 100 15.87 -8.47 18.83
N LEU A 101 16.33 -9.68 18.52
CA LEU A 101 17.07 -10.51 19.47
C LEU A 101 18.38 -9.85 19.92
N ASP A 102 19.09 -9.20 19.02
CA ASP A 102 20.33 -8.49 19.32
C ASP A 102 20.07 -7.27 20.21
N ALA A 103 18.99 -6.53 19.97
CA ALA A 103 18.57 -5.43 20.83
C ALA A 103 18.19 -5.91 22.24
N VAL A 104 17.52 -7.07 22.35
CA VAL A 104 17.20 -7.68 23.66
C VAL A 104 18.46 -8.11 24.40
N ARG A 105 19.42 -8.74 23.71
CA ARG A 105 20.70 -9.19 24.32
C ARG A 105 21.56 -8.03 24.78
N SER A 106 21.69 -7.00 23.94
CA SER A 106 22.47 -5.80 24.26
C SER A 106 21.77 -4.85 25.20
N ARG A 107 20.45 -4.99 25.41
CA ARG A 107 19.56 -4.06 26.13
C ARG A 107 19.63 -2.64 25.59
N GLN A 108 19.89 -2.49 24.32
CA GLN A 108 19.98 -1.19 23.62
C GLN A 108 18.79 -1.04 22.65
N ALA A 109 17.71 -0.44 23.13
CA ALA A 109 16.52 -0.19 22.30
C ALA A 109 16.79 0.70 21.08
N SER A 110 17.83 1.54 21.14
CA SER A 110 18.25 2.41 20.04
C SER A 110 18.79 1.64 18.82
N THR A 111 19.13 0.36 18.96
CA THR A 111 19.58 -0.49 17.86
C THR A 111 18.44 -1.15 17.09
N LEU A 112 17.20 -0.99 17.55
CA LEU A 112 16.04 -1.48 16.82
C LEU A 112 15.80 -0.67 15.54
N ASN A 113 15.76 -1.34 14.41
CA ASN A 113 15.42 -0.73 13.13
C ASN A 113 13.96 -0.25 13.07
N ALA A 114 13.07 -0.96 13.75
CA ALA A 114 11.66 -0.57 13.91
C ALA A 114 11.37 -0.35 15.39
N SER A 115 11.48 0.89 15.86
CA SER A 115 11.15 1.24 17.24
C SER A 115 9.66 1.09 17.49
N ILE A 116 9.27 0.91 18.76
CA ILE A 116 7.83 0.85 19.13
C ILE A 116 7.10 2.15 18.77
N ARG A 117 7.78 3.30 18.78
CA ARG A 117 7.20 4.57 18.34
C ARG A 117 6.89 4.53 16.85
N THR A 118 7.87 4.16 16.00
CA THR A 118 7.67 4.03 14.55
C THR A 118 6.59 3.01 14.22
N ALA A 119 6.57 1.88 14.93
CA ALA A 119 5.54 0.87 14.75
C ALA A 119 4.15 1.40 15.15
N GLY A 120 4.06 2.14 16.25
CA GLY A 120 2.83 2.78 16.73
C GLY A 120 2.28 3.80 15.72
N ASP A 121 3.14 4.66 15.19
CA ASP A 121 2.77 5.63 14.15
C ASP A 121 2.26 4.92 12.89
N THR A 122 2.97 3.88 12.43
CA THR A 122 2.56 3.10 11.26
C THR A 122 1.21 2.41 11.45
N VAL A 123 0.99 1.78 12.60
CA VAL A 123 -0.31 1.16 12.93
C VAL A 123 -1.40 2.21 13.07
N GLY A 124 -1.07 3.40 13.55
CA GLY A 124 -1.98 4.55 13.61
C GLY A 124 -2.59 4.90 12.26
N TRP A 125 -1.80 4.87 11.18
CA TRP A 125 -2.30 5.07 9.81
C TRP A 125 -3.33 4.01 9.40
N CYS A 126 -3.08 2.75 9.74
CA CYS A 126 -4.04 1.67 9.48
C CYS A 126 -5.34 1.88 10.25
N HIS A 127 -5.25 2.35 11.50
CA HIS A 127 -6.43 2.67 12.30
C HIS A 127 -7.20 3.86 11.74
N LEU A 128 -6.54 4.92 11.30
CA LEU A 128 -7.19 6.05 10.62
C LEU A 128 -7.96 5.60 9.38
N ALA A 129 -7.35 4.73 8.56
CA ALA A 129 -8.02 4.14 7.41
C ALA A 129 -9.30 3.37 7.81
N ASN A 130 -9.25 2.57 8.87
CA ASN A 130 -10.41 1.84 9.38
C ASN A 130 -11.47 2.77 9.99
N VAL A 131 -11.07 3.83 10.67
CA VAL A 131 -12.00 4.83 11.23
C VAL A 131 -12.74 5.54 10.09
N THR A 132 -12.05 5.96 9.04
CA THR A 132 -12.71 6.60 7.88
C THR A 132 -13.69 5.65 7.19
N ALA A 133 -13.36 4.37 7.07
CA ALA A 133 -14.27 3.37 6.50
C ALA A 133 -15.54 3.18 7.35
N ARG A 134 -15.42 3.24 8.68
CA ARG A 134 -16.56 3.04 9.61
C ARG A 134 -17.38 4.29 9.84
N ALA A 135 -16.74 5.46 9.91
CA ALA A 135 -17.38 6.75 10.12
C ALA A 135 -17.77 7.44 8.80
N GLY A 136 -17.27 6.95 7.69
CA GLY A 136 -17.47 7.53 6.37
C GLY A 136 -18.92 7.49 5.92
N GLN A 137 -19.27 8.46 5.08
CA GLN A 137 -20.54 8.52 4.40
C GLN A 137 -20.38 8.05 2.95
N THR A 138 -21.47 7.62 2.35
CA THR A 138 -21.49 7.36 0.91
C THR A 138 -21.23 8.66 0.17
N PHE A 139 -20.32 8.63 -0.77
CA PHE A 139 -19.99 9.77 -1.64
C PHE A 139 -19.95 9.33 -3.09
N SER A 140 -20.13 10.28 -4.00
CA SER A 140 -20.05 10.00 -5.43
C SER A 140 -18.60 9.94 -5.90
N ARG A 141 -18.38 9.29 -7.06
CA ARG A 141 -17.08 9.30 -7.73
C ARG A 141 -16.58 10.71 -8.01
N ALA A 142 -17.49 11.63 -8.37
CA ALA A 142 -17.15 13.03 -8.61
C ALA A 142 -16.68 13.73 -7.33
N ASP A 143 -17.26 13.41 -6.18
CA ASP A 143 -16.82 13.97 -4.90
C ASP A 143 -15.45 13.43 -4.49
N ALA A 144 -15.17 12.14 -4.73
CA ALA A 144 -13.86 11.56 -4.48
C ALA A 144 -12.75 12.25 -5.26
N LYS A 145 -13.01 12.61 -6.51
CA LYS A 145 -12.06 13.36 -7.36
C LYS A 145 -11.80 14.79 -6.93
N LYS A 146 -12.70 15.40 -6.16
CA LYS A 146 -12.51 16.76 -5.64
C LYS A 146 -11.40 16.88 -4.59
N LEU A 147 -10.89 15.77 -4.06
CA LEU A 147 -9.77 15.78 -3.12
C LEU A 147 -8.48 16.35 -3.71
N GLY A 148 -8.39 16.38 -5.05
CA GLY A 148 -7.41 17.20 -5.76
C GLY A 148 -5.96 16.73 -5.55
N ASP A 149 -5.66 15.47 -5.86
CA ASP A 149 -4.28 15.01 -5.89
C ASP A 149 -3.55 15.54 -7.14
N PRO A 150 -2.57 16.44 -6.99
CA PRO A 150 -1.84 17.00 -8.13
C PRO A 150 -1.07 15.96 -8.94
N SER A 151 -0.75 14.82 -8.35
CA SER A 151 -0.02 13.75 -9.03
C SER A 151 -0.90 12.90 -9.95
N GLY A 152 -2.21 12.96 -9.80
CA GLY A 152 -3.18 12.14 -10.53
C GLY A 152 -3.24 10.67 -10.09
N HIS A 153 -2.44 10.24 -9.12
CA HIS A 153 -2.43 8.84 -8.65
C HIS A 153 -3.72 8.47 -7.91
N TRP A 154 -4.31 9.42 -7.20
CA TRP A 154 -5.61 9.23 -6.56
C TRP A 154 -6.72 9.02 -7.58
N ASP A 155 -6.75 9.83 -8.63
CA ASP A 155 -7.72 9.69 -9.72
C ASP A 155 -7.58 8.34 -10.42
N ALA A 156 -6.36 7.90 -10.69
CA ALA A 156 -6.09 6.58 -11.26
C ALA A 156 -6.60 5.45 -10.34
N ALA A 157 -6.40 5.55 -9.04
CA ALA A 157 -6.89 4.58 -8.07
C ALA A 157 -8.43 4.51 -8.03
N ILE A 158 -9.11 5.67 -8.13
CA ILE A 158 -10.58 5.74 -8.22
C ILE A 158 -11.07 5.04 -9.48
N GLU A 159 -10.47 5.32 -10.64
CA GLU A 159 -10.86 4.73 -11.92
C GLU A 159 -10.69 3.21 -11.91
N GLN A 160 -9.56 2.72 -11.43
CA GLN A 160 -9.30 1.28 -11.31
C GLN A 160 -10.28 0.60 -10.35
N THR A 161 -10.56 1.23 -9.20
CA THR A 161 -11.54 0.70 -8.26
C THR A 161 -12.92 0.62 -8.91
N ALA A 162 -13.32 1.65 -9.65
CA ALA A 162 -14.62 1.67 -10.33
C ALA A 162 -14.70 0.60 -11.42
N GLU A 163 -13.62 0.32 -12.14
CA GLU A 163 -13.57 -0.76 -13.12
C GLU A 163 -13.66 -2.12 -12.47
N LEU A 164 -12.87 -2.35 -11.41
CA LEU A 164 -12.87 -3.58 -10.65
C LEU A 164 -14.28 -3.91 -10.08
N LEU A 165 -14.95 -2.90 -9.54
CA LEU A 165 -16.30 -3.05 -8.98
C LEU A 165 -17.40 -3.29 -10.04
N ARG A 166 -17.15 -2.96 -11.31
CA ARG A 166 -18.07 -3.28 -12.40
C ARG A 166 -18.00 -4.74 -12.84
N THR A 167 -16.89 -5.41 -12.60
CA THR A 167 -16.65 -6.80 -12.97
C THR A 167 -17.05 -7.78 -11.87
N HIS A 168 -17.30 -7.30 -10.65
CA HIS A 168 -17.70 -8.08 -9.47
C HIS A 168 -19.03 -7.66 -8.91
#